data_fd56d58c593bb8b7ca4ab7b9bf4036c6
#
_entry.id   fd56d58c593bb8b7ca4ab7b9bf4036c6
#
_cell.length_a   1.000
_cell.length_b   1.000
_cell.length_c   1.000
_cell.angle_alpha   90.00
_cell.angle_beta   90.00
_cell.angle_gamma   90.00
#
_symmetry.space_group_name_H-M   'P 1'
#
loop_
_entity.id
_entity.type
_entity.pdbx_description
1 polymer ?
#
loop_
_entity_poly.entity_id
_entity_poly.type
_entity_poly.pdbx_seq_one_letter_code
_entity_poly.pdbx_strand_id
1 'polypeptide(L)'
;MEIIKNIWEFFQDEILGMNWLNRLISGILEICGLDTSEKLGGSVRFFIYDTIKIMMLLGILIFIISYIQSYFPPERTKNILGRFHGIGANIIAALLGTVTPFCSCSSIPLFMGFTSAGLPLGVTFSFLISSPMVDLGSLLLLMGIFGWKVAVIYIAVGLVIAVVGGTVIEKLHLENQVEEFIRNGHAISIPQERLHFKERLKYAWEQVAATVKKVFPYVIIGVGIGAVIHNWIPENFIVQLLGDNNPLGVILATIVGIPMYADIFGTIPIAEALLAKGALLGVVLSLIMAVTTLSLPSLIMLRKAVKPKLLVVFIVICTVGIIMIGYLFNLIQPLIL
;
A
#
# COMPACT_ATOMS: atom_id res chain seq x y z
N MET A 1 19.62 9.80 -22.91
CA MET A 1 19.27 9.67 -21.49
C MET A 1 18.24 10.70 -21.05
N GLU A 2 18.33 11.95 -21.46
CA GLU A 2 17.34 13.01 -21.12
C GLU A 2 15.90 12.70 -21.58
N ILE A 3 15.72 12.17 -22.79
CA ILE A 3 14.37 11.87 -23.31
C ILE A 3 13.66 10.81 -22.44
N ILE A 4 14.40 9.78 -22.01
CA ILE A 4 13.85 8.73 -21.14
C ILE A 4 13.51 9.31 -19.76
N LYS A 5 14.34 10.20 -19.24
CA LYS A 5 14.11 10.91 -17.98
C LYS A 5 12.87 11.80 -18.06
N ASN A 6 12.73 12.59 -19.11
CA ASN A 6 11.57 13.47 -19.33
C ASN A 6 10.26 12.67 -19.51
N ILE A 7 10.30 11.54 -20.23
CA ILE A 7 9.13 10.64 -20.36
C ILE A 7 8.78 10.03 -19.01
N TRP A 8 9.78 9.66 -18.23
CA TRP A 8 9.57 9.09 -16.89
C TRP A 8 9.00 10.12 -15.90
N GLU A 9 9.53 11.34 -15.88
CA GLU A 9 9.00 12.45 -15.07
C GLU A 9 7.56 12.79 -15.48
N PHE A 10 7.28 12.89 -16.79
CA PHE A 10 5.92 13.09 -17.27
C PHE A 10 4.96 11.96 -16.83
N PHE A 11 5.41 10.72 -16.90
CA PHE A 11 4.61 9.57 -16.45
C PHE A 11 4.34 9.62 -14.94
N GLN A 12 5.36 9.96 -14.15
CA GLN A 12 5.23 10.09 -12.70
C GLN A 12 4.31 11.25 -12.30
N ASP A 13 4.51 12.43 -12.89
CA ASP A 13 3.82 13.64 -12.47
C ASP A 13 2.40 13.75 -13.00
N GLU A 14 2.21 13.45 -14.28
CA GLU A 14 0.89 13.67 -14.92
C GLU A 14 0.01 12.42 -14.92
N ILE A 15 0.56 11.20 -14.94
CA ILE A 15 -0.24 9.97 -14.96
C ILE A 15 -0.40 9.40 -13.54
N LEU A 16 0.68 9.17 -12.80
CA LEU A 16 0.60 8.62 -11.45
C LEU A 16 0.28 9.70 -10.40
N GLY A 17 0.97 10.84 -10.48
CA GLY A 17 0.73 11.99 -9.61
C GLY A 17 -0.59 12.71 -9.90
N MET A 18 -1.15 12.57 -11.11
CA MET A 18 -2.37 13.28 -11.55
C MET A 18 -2.36 14.78 -11.23
N ASN A 19 -1.21 15.45 -11.44
CA ASN A 19 -1.07 16.88 -11.17
C ASN A 19 -2.08 17.74 -11.92
N TRP A 20 -2.50 17.28 -13.11
CA TRP A 20 -3.58 17.91 -13.86
C TRP A 20 -4.90 17.95 -13.09
N LEU A 21 -5.23 16.86 -12.34
CA LEU A 21 -6.44 16.76 -11.52
C LEU A 21 -6.35 17.71 -10.31
N ASN A 22 -5.18 17.81 -9.68
CA ASN A 22 -4.94 18.73 -8.57
C ASN A 22 -5.13 20.19 -9.01
N ARG A 23 -4.57 20.57 -10.17
CA ARG A 23 -4.75 21.92 -10.78
C ARG A 23 -6.23 22.21 -11.09
N LEU A 24 -6.95 21.23 -11.63
CA LEU A 24 -8.37 21.35 -11.94
C LEU A 24 -9.21 21.56 -10.69
N ILE A 25 -8.99 20.76 -9.64
CA ILE A 25 -9.71 20.87 -8.36
C ILE A 25 -9.40 22.20 -7.67
N SER A 26 -8.13 22.62 -7.66
CA SER A 26 -7.74 23.93 -7.11
C SER A 26 -8.46 25.07 -7.81
N GLY A 27 -8.51 25.06 -9.14
CA GLY A 27 -9.22 26.09 -9.91
C GLY A 27 -10.75 26.11 -9.63
N ILE A 28 -11.37 24.95 -9.49
CA ILE A 28 -12.82 24.86 -9.13
C ILE A 28 -13.04 25.43 -7.74
N LEU A 29 -12.21 25.10 -6.75
CA LEU A 29 -12.38 25.57 -5.37
C LEU A 29 -12.16 27.07 -5.26
N GLU A 30 -11.20 27.64 -5.99
CA GLU A 30 -10.96 29.09 -6.06
C GLU A 30 -12.17 29.83 -6.68
N ILE A 31 -12.80 29.28 -7.73
CA ILE A 31 -14.04 29.83 -8.30
C ILE A 31 -15.18 29.77 -7.29
N CYS A 32 -15.23 28.75 -6.44
CA CYS A 32 -16.20 28.64 -5.36
C CYS A 32 -15.94 29.56 -4.17
N GLY A 33 -14.85 30.35 -4.18
CA GLY A 33 -14.49 31.28 -3.12
C GLY A 33 -13.75 30.66 -1.95
N LEU A 34 -13.25 29.44 -2.10
CA LEU A 34 -12.41 28.75 -1.11
C LEU A 34 -10.93 28.99 -1.44
N ASP A 35 -10.23 29.69 -0.55
CA ASP A 35 -8.78 29.88 -0.68
C ASP A 35 -8.06 28.58 -0.35
N THR A 36 -7.45 27.97 -1.36
CA THR A 36 -6.74 26.69 -1.25
C THR A 36 -5.43 26.78 -0.46
N SER A 37 -4.96 27.99 -0.15
CA SER A 37 -3.79 28.25 0.70
C SER A 37 -4.13 28.22 2.20
N GLU A 38 -5.39 28.40 2.56
CA GLU A 38 -5.85 28.28 3.94
C GLU A 38 -6.01 26.83 4.36
N LYS A 39 -5.94 26.59 5.70
CA LYS A 39 -6.04 25.24 6.27
C LYS A 39 -7.31 24.49 5.86
N LEU A 40 -8.45 25.16 5.85
CA LEU A 40 -9.73 24.57 5.46
C LEU A 40 -9.78 24.28 3.96
N GLY A 41 -9.41 25.25 3.12
CA GLY A 41 -9.40 25.09 1.67
C GLY A 41 -8.38 24.04 1.23
N GLY A 42 -7.20 23.99 1.85
CA GLY A 42 -6.20 22.96 1.64
C GLY A 42 -6.70 21.56 2.03
N SER A 43 -7.41 21.41 3.16
CA SER A 43 -7.98 20.12 3.59
C SER A 43 -9.09 19.65 2.64
N VAL A 44 -9.96 20.55 2.19
CA VAL A 44 -11.01 20.22 1.22
C VAL A 44 -10.41 19.84 -0.13
N ARG A 45 -9.39 20.57 -0.60
CA ARG A 45 -8.65 20.23 -1.81
C ARG A 45 -8.04 18.85 -1.73
N PHE A 46 -7.30 18.56 -0.65
CA PHE A 46 -6.67 17.27 -0.40
C PHE A 46 -7.72 16.15 -0.38
N PHE A 47 -8.82 16.35 0.36
CA PHE A 47 -9.89 15.37 0.47
C PHE A 47 -10.50 15.00 -0.90
N ILE A 48 -10.86 16.01 -1.70
CA ILE A 48 -11.49 15.80 -3.01
C ILE A 48 -10.48 15.16 -3.97
N TYR A 49 -9.27 15.73 -4.04
CA TYR A 49 -8.21 15.25 -4.93
C TYR A 49 -7.83 13.79 -4.63
N ASP A 50 -7.52 13.47 -3.40
CA ASP A 50 -7.11 12.11 -3.03
C ASP A 50 -8.25 11.11 -3.17
N THR A 51 -9.48 11.48 -2.82
CA THR A 51 -10.63 10.59 -3.01
C THR A 51 -10.81 10.23 -4.49
N ILE A 52 -10.78 11.21 -5.39
CA ILE A 52 -10.94 10.97 -6.83
C ILE A 52 -9.73 10.20 -7.37
N LYS A 53 -8.50 10.58 -7.01
CA LYS A 53 -7.26 9.90 -7.42
C LYS A 53 -7.28 8.43 -7.03
N ILE A 54 -7.59 8.14 -5.77
CA ILE A 54 -7.67 6.76 -5.27
C ILE A 54 -8.75 5.96 -6.02
N MET A 55 -9.94 6.53 -6.20
CA MET A 55 -11.02 5.85 -6.90
C MET A 55 -10.68 5.57 -8.35
N MET A 56 -10.04 6.50 -9.05
CA MET A 56 -9.61 6.32 -10.43
C MET A 56 -8.50 5.25 -10.54
N LEU A 57 -7.45 5.35 -9.74
CA LEU A 57 -6.34 4.39 -9.76
C LEU A 57 -6.82 2.99 -9.36
N LEU A 58 -7.62 2.89 -8.31
CA LEU A 58 -8.22 1.63 -7.86
C LEU A 58 -9.11 1.03 -8.96
N GLY A 59 -9.95 1.84 -9.60
CA GLY A 59 -10.84 1.39 -10.67
C GLY A 59 -10.06 0.87 -11.88
N ILE A 60 -9.06 1.61 -12.34
CA ILE A 60 -8.21 1.22 -13.47
C ILE A 60 -7.45 -0.07 -13.13
N LEU A 61 -6.85 -0.14 -11.94
CA LEU A 61 -6.07 -1.29 -11.51
C LEU A 61 -6.93 -2.55 -11.39
N ILE A 62 -8.09 -2.46 -10.74
CA ILE A 62 -9.03 -3.59 -10.62
C ILE A 62 -9.53 -4.02 -11.99
N PHE A 63 -9.80 -3.07 -12.88
CA PHE A 63 -10.20 -3.38 -14.25
C PHE A 63 -9.14 -4.20 -14.98
N ILE A 64 -7.89 -3.73 -14.98
CA ILE A 64 -6.77 -4.42 -15.63
C ILE A 64 -6.57 -5.82 -15.04
N ILE A 65 -6.53 -5.91 -13.69
CA ILE A 65 -6.33 -7.19 -13.01
C ILE A 65 -7.49 -8.15 -13.29
N SER A 66 -8.74 -7.71 -13.18
CA SER A 66 -9.90 -8.56 -13.44
C SER A 66 -9.98 -8.99 -14.90
N TYR A 67 -9.56 -8.13 -15.81
CA TYR A 67 -9.43 -8.46 -17.22
C TYR A 67 -8.36 -9.55 -17.44
N ILE A 68 -7.18 -9.41 -16.85
CA ILE A 68 -6.11 -10.42 -16.91
C ILE A 68 -6.59 -11.72 -16.24
N GLN A 69 -7.21 -11.66 -15.07
CA GLN A 69 -7.77 -12.81 -14.37
C GLN A 69 -8.83 -13.55 -15.16
N SER A 70 -9.56 -12.86 -16.02
CA SER A 70 -10.52 -13.50 -16.93
C SER A 70 -9.90 -14.48 -17.93
N TYR A 71 -8.59 -14.38 -18.17
CA TYR A 71 -7.80 -15.35 -18.97
C TYR A 71 -7.20 -16.47 -18.12
N PHE A 72 -6.97 -16.18 -16.82
CA PHE A 72 -6.35 -17.10 -15.86
C PHE A 72 -7.31 -17.40 -14.73
N PRO A 73 -8.16 -18.41 -14.84
CA PRO A 73 -9.05 -18.78 -13.76
C PRO A 73 -8.25 -19.10 -12.49
N PRO A 74 -8.77 -18.78 -11.29
CA PRO A 74 -8.10 -18.96 -10.00
C PRO A 74 -7.56 -20.38 -9.77
N GLU A 75 -8.18 -21.38 -10.40
CA GLU A 75 -7.78 -22.79 -10.35
C GLU A 75 -6.39 -23.04 -10.95
N ARG A 76 -6.00 -22.31 -12.00
CA ARG A 76 -4.63 -22.42 -12.57
C ARG A 76 -3.60 -21.79 -11.64
N THR A 77 -3.93 -20.67 -11.02
CA THR A 77 -3.07 -20.03 -10.02
C THR A 77 -2.91 -20.94 -8.79
N LYS A 78 -4.00 -21.60 -8.36
CA LYS A 78 -3.97 -22.63 -7.33
C LYS A 78 -3.05 -23.81 -7.70
N ASN A 79 -3.10 -24.26 -8.94
CA ASN A 79 -2.26 -25.36 -9.42
C ASN A 79 -0.78 -24.99 -9.55
N ILE A 80 -0.47 -23.73 -9.83
CA ILE A 80 0.92 -23.22 -9.91
C ILE A 80 1.48 -23.00 -8.50
N LEU A 81 0.78 -22.24 -7.67
CA LEU A 81 1.20 -21.94 -6.30
C LEU A 81 1.03 -23.17 -5.38
N GLY A 82 0.06 -24.03 -5.62
CA GLY A 82 -0.16 -25.26 -4.87
C GLY A 82 0.89 -26.37 -5.09
N ARG A 83 1.76 -26.21 -6.11
CA ARG A 83 2.96 -27.08 -6.29
C ARG A 83 4.09 -26.71 -5.33
N PHE A 84 4.11 -25.48 -4.85
CA PHE A 84 5.07 -24.99 -3.87
C PHE A 84 4.45 -25.09 -2.48
N HIS A 85 5.08 -25.81 -1.57
CA HIS A 85 4.61 -25.97 -0.20
C HIS A 85 5.59 -25.32 0.78
N GLY A 86 5.06 -24.77 1.89
CA GLY A 86 5.87 -24.18 2.94
C GLY A 86 6.57 -22.87 2.56
N ILE A 87 7.77 -22.66 3.07
CA ILE A 87 8.52 -21.39 2.96
C ILE A 87 8.78 -20.99 1.50
N GLY A 88 8.96 -21.95 0.58
CA GLY A 88 9.16 -21.65 -0.84
C GLY A 88 7.96 -20.96 -1.49
N ALA A 89 6.74 -21.35 -1.14
CA ALA A 89 5.52 -20.69 -1.61
C ALA A 89 5.40 -19.26 -1.05
N ASN A 90 5.77 -19.06 0.22
CA ASN A 90 5.79 -17.75 0.86
C ASN A 90 6.80 -16.80 0.20
N ILE A 91 7.98 -17.30 -0.20
CA ILE A 91 8.99 -16.51 -0.92
C ILE A 91 8.46 -16.06 -2.29
N ILE A 92 7.86 -16.98 -3.06
CA ILE A 92 7.29 -16.66 -4.37
C ILE A 92 6.15 -15.64 -4.24
N ALA A 93 5.29 -15.80 -3.24
CA ALA A 93 4.21 -14.87 -2.98
C ALA A 93 4.73 -13.48 -2.59
N ALA A 94 5.77 -13.40 -1.75
CA ALA A 94 6.40 -12.15 -1.37
C ALA A 94 7.07 -11.46 -2.56
N LEU A 95 7.77 -12.20 -3.42
CA LEU A 95 8.35 -11.67 -4.66
C LEU A 95 7.27 -11.17 -5.62
N LEU A 96 6.16 -11.89 -5.73
CA LEU A 96 5.04 -11.49 -6.55
C LEU A 96 4.39 -10.19 -6.03
N GLY A 97 4.30 -10.03 -4.71
CA GLY A 97 3.86 -8.79 -4.07
C GLY A 97 4.78 -7.61 -4.38
N THR A 98 6.09 -7.82 -4.37
CA THR A 98 7.09 -6.77 -4.66
C THR A 98 7.06 -6.31 -6.12
N VAL A 99 6.87 -7.24 -7.06
CA VAL A 99 6.84 -6.93 -8.50
C VAL A 99 5.54 -6.23 -8.89
N THR A 100 4.46 -6.48 -8.15
CA THR A 100 3.15 -5.88 -8.43
C THR A 100 3.03 -4.53 -7.72
N PRO A 101 2.90 -3.39 -8.45
CA PRO A 101 2.82 -2.06 -7.85
C PRO A 101 1.42 -1.82 -7.26
N PHE A 102 1.09 -2.58 -6.22
CA PHE A 102 -0.23 -2.50 -5.60
C PHE A 102 -0.16 -1.74 -4.27
N CYS A 103 -0.97 -0.68 -4.17
CA CYS A 103 -1.26 -0.10 -2.87
C CYS A 103 -2.02 -1.12 -1.99
N SER A 104 -2.01 -0.94 -0.69
CA SER A 104 -2.74 -1.79 0.24
C SER A 104 -4.24 -1.95 -0.10
N CYS A 105 -4.86 -0.91 -0.68
CA CYS A 105 -6.26 -0.94 -1.13
C CYS A 105 -6.53 -1.96 -2.24
N SER A 106 -5.58 -2.22 -3.12
CA SER A 106 -5.71 -3.20 -4.21
C SER A 106 -5.19 -4.58 -3.83
N SER A 107 -4.21 -4.65 -2.91
CA SER A 107 -3.67 -5.93 -2.42
C SER A 107 -4.69 -6.70 -1.58
N ILE A 108 -5.59 -6.01 -0.84
CA ILE A 108 -6.62 -6.66 -0.02
C ILE A 108 -7.64 -7.44 -0.87
N PRO A 109 -8.24 -6.91 -1.95
CA PRO A 109 -9.08 -7.70 -2.85
C PRO A 109 -8.38 -8.91 -3.46
N LEU A 110 -7.10 -8.78 -3.83
CA LEU A 110 -6.30 -9.91 -4.32
C LEU A 110 -6.07 -10.96 -3.23
N PHE A 111 -5.72 -10.52 -2.02
CA PHE A 111 -5.65 -11.39 -0.85
C PHE A 111 -6.94 -12.17 -0.64
N MET A 112 -8.11 -11.50 -0.72
CA MET A 112 -9.42 -12.16 -0.63
C MET A 112 -9.60 -13.18 -1.74
N GLY A 113 -9.23 -12.85 -2.97
CA GLY A 113 -9.29 -13.76 -4.12
C GLY A 113 -8.40 -14.99 -3.95
N PHE A 114 -7.16 -14.82 -3.52
CA PHE A 114 -6.23 -15.92 -3.27
C PHE A 114 -6.70 -16.82 -2.13
N THR A 115 -7.19 -16.23 -1.06
CA THR A 115 -7.72 -16.97 0.09
C THR A 115 -9.00 -17.76 -0.27
N SER A 116 -9.91 -17.16 -1.07
CA SER A 116 -11.09 -17.82 -1.60
C SER A 116 -10.73 -18.98 -2.56
N ALA A 117 -9.64 -18.85 -3.30
CA ALA A 117 -9.11 -19.92 -4.14
C ALA A 117 -8.48 -21.07 -3.33
N GLY A 118 -8.39 -20.94 -2.00
CA GLY A 118 -7.88 -21.97 -1.09
C GLY A 118 -6.36 -22.02 -0.98
N LEU A 119 -5.66 -20.89 -1.25
CA LEU A 119 -4.24 -20.77 -0.97
C LEU A 119 -3.99 -20.70 0.55
N PRO A 120 -2.86 -21.28 1.04
CA PRO A 120 -2.48 -21.20 2.45
C PRO A 120 -2.39 -19.75 2.95
N LEU A 121 -2.78 -19.52 4.22
CA LEU A 121 -2.72 -18.17 4.80
C LEU A 121 -1.31 -17.59 4.81
N GLY A 122 -0.27 -18.40 5.01
CA GLY A 122 1.10 -17.95 4.95
C GLY A 122 1.44 -17.32 3.61
N VAL A 123 1.04 -17.96 2.52
CA VAL A 123 1.26 -17.47 1.15
C VAL A 123 0.53 -16.16 0.90
N THR A 124 -0.75 -16.10 1.27
CA THR A 124 -1.58 -14.91 1.03
C THR A 124 -1.14 -13.72 1.89
N PHE A 125 -0.70 -13.96 3.13
CA PHE A 125 -0.16 -12.91 3.99
C PHE A 125 1.27 -12.50 3.62
N SER A 126 2.12 -13.39 3.14
CA SER A 126 3.43 -13.01 2.58
C SER A 126 3.27 -12.04 1.42
N PHE A 127 2.31 -12.28 0.52
CA PHE A 127 1.93 -11.36 -0.54
C PHE A 127 1.39 -10.03 0.02
N LEU A 128 0.46 -10.09 0.98
CA LEU A 128 -0.20 -8.91 1.54
C LEU A 128 0.77 -8.00 2.33
N ILE A 129 1.79 -8.58 2.98
CA ILE A 129 2.82 -7.82 3.71
C ILE A 129 3.81 -7.19 2.73
N SER A 130 4.29 -7.96 1.75
CA SER A 130 5.32 -7.48 0.82
C SER A 130 4.82 -6.37 -0.10
N SER A 131 3.58 -6.49 -0.58
CA SER A 131 3.03 -5.61 -1.61
C SER A 131 3.03 -4.11 -1.24
N PRO A 132 2.51 -3.66 -0.08
CA PRO A 132 2.59 -2.27 0.32
C PRO A 132 3.91 -1.89 1.00
N MET A 133 4.69 -2.88 1.45
CA MET A 133 5.91 -2.66 2.21
C MET A 133 7.14 -2.51 1.32
N VAL A 134 7.16 -3.22 0.19
CA VAL A 134 8.31 -3.32 -0.72
C VAL A 134 7.82 -3.29 -2.17
N ASP A 135 7.31 -2.15 -2.62
CA ASP A 135 6.89 -1.99 -4.00
C ASP A 135 7.99 -1.42 -4.90
N LEU A 136 7.87 -1.60 -6.20
CA LEU A 136 8.82 -1.07 -7.18
C LEU A 136 8.86 0.47 -7.20
N GLY A 137 7.76 1.14 -6.85
CA GLY A 137 7.71 2.59 -6.76
C GLY A 137 8.61 3.10 -5.62
N SER A 138 8.49 2.49 -4.44
CA SER A 138 9.37 2.76 -3.29
C SER A 138 10.84 2.49 -3.62
N LEU A 139 11.12 1.41 -4.36
CA LEU A 139 12.47 1.09 -4.81
C LEU A 139 13.10 2.20 -5.63
N LEU A 140 12.40 2.61 -6.71
CA LEU A 140 12.90 3.63 -7.62
C LEU A 140 13.12 4.97 -6.92
N LEU A 141 12.22 5.31 -6.02
CA LEU A 141 12.30 6.51 -5.20
C LEU A 141 13.51 6.45 -4.24
N LEU A 142 13.65 5.36 -3.50
CA LEU A 142 14.78 5.18 -2.60
C LEU A 142 16.12 5.16 -3.35
N MET A 143 16.14 4.58 -4.57
CA MET A 143 17.33 4.65 -5.43
C MET A 143 17.69 6.07 -5.83
N GLY A 144 16.68 6.92 -6.09
CA GLY A 144 16.88 8.31 -6.47
C GLY A 144 17.40 9.19 -5.33
N ILE A 145 16.88 8.99 -4.11
CA ILE A 145 17.20 9.82 -2.94
C ILE A 145 18.41 9.30 -2.17
N PHE A 146 18.45 7.98 -1.88
CA PHE A 146 19.42 7.36 -0.98
C PHE A 146 20.44 6.47 -1.68
N GLY A 147 20.30 6.31 -2.99
CA GLY A 147 21.16 5.45 -3.78
C GLY A 147 20.78 3.97 -3.77
N TRP A 148 21.34 3.22 -4.72
CA TRP A 148 20.96 1.83 -5.00
C TRP A 148 21.24 0.86 -3.84
N LYS A 149 22.28 1.11 -3.03
CA LYS A 149 22.65 0.26 -1.90
C LYS A 149 21.55 0.20 -0.84
N VAL A 150 21.02 1.38 -0.46
CA VAL A 150 19.93 1.50 0.51
C VAL A 150 18.67 0.80 -0.02
N ALA A 151 18.35 1.03 -1.29
CA ALA A 151 17.18 0.45 -1.92
C ALA A 151 17.20 -1.08 -1.98
N VAL A 152 18.36 -1.68 -2.32
CA VAL A 152 18.52 -3.15 -2.36
C VAL A 152 18.41 -3.76 -0.96
N ILE A 153 19.05 -3.16 0.05
CA ILE A 153 18.95 -3.64 1.43
C ILE A 153 17.49 -3.55 1.93
N TYR A 154 16.81 -2.46 1.62
CA TYR A 154 15.40 -2.26 1.97
C TYR A 154 14.51 -3.39 1.42
N ILE A 155 14.64 -3.73 0.13
CA ILE A 155 13.91 -4.84 -0.47
C ILE A 155 14.25 -6.16 0.19
N ALA A 156 15.54 -6.45 0.34
CA ALA A 156 15.96 -7.73 0.89
C ALA A 156 15.39 -7.95 2.31
N VAL A 157 15.48 -6.93 3.17
CA VAL A 157 14.97 -7.02 4.54
C VAL A 157 13.44 -7.05 4.56
N GLY A 158 12.78 -6.24 3.74
CA GLY A 158 11.33 -6.24 3.62
C GLY A 158 10.77 -7.58 3.14
N LEU A 159 11.42 -8.21 2.15
CA LEU A 159 11.07 -9.56 1.71
C LEU A 159 11.24 -10.60 2.83
N VAL A 160 12.33 -10.54 3.59
CA VAL A 160 12.54 -11.43 4.73
C VAL A 160 11.42 -11.29 5.74
N ILE A 161 11.03 -10.06 6.08
CA ILE A 161 9.93 -9.80 7.02
C ILE A 161 8.60 -10.32 6.46
N ALA A 162 8.32 -10.14 5.18
CA ALA A 162 7.11 -10.64 4.57
C ALA A 162 7.02 -12.17 4.60
N VAL A 163 8.12 -12.86 4.29
CA VAL A 163 8.19 -14.33 4.33
C VAL A 163 8.08 -14.85 5.77
N VAL A 164 8.80 -14.24 6.70
CA VAL A 164 8.74 -14.62 8.13
C VAL A 164 7.34 -14.36 8.68
N GLY A 165 6.78 -13.19 8.41
CA GLY A 165 5.44 -12.82 8.86
C GLY A 165 4.36 -13.76 8.34
N GLY A 166 4.37 -14.08 7.05
CA GLY A 166 3.47 -15.07 6.48
C GLY A 166 3.65 -16.46 7.09
N THR A 167 4.90 -16.90 7.30
CA THR A 167 5.21 -18.19 7.92
C THR A 167 4.72 -18.26 9.39
N VAL A 168 4.86 -17.16 10.12
CA VAL A 168 4.33 -17.07 11.50
C VAL A 168 2.81 -17.20 11.50
N ILE A 169 2.11 -16.47 10.61
CA ILE A 169 0.65 -16.55 10.50
C ILE A 169 0.19 -17.96 10.13
N GLU A 170 0.88 -18.64 9.23
CA GLU A 170 0.60 -20.03 8.86
C GLU A 170 0.73 -20.97 10.05
N LYS A 171 1.81 -20.87 10.83
CA LYS A 171 2.04 -21.69 12.02
C LYS A 171 1.04 -21.46 13.16
N LEU A 172 0.40 -20.29 13.19
CA LEU A 172 -0.62 -19.96 14.18
C LEU A 172 -1.99 -20.61 13.89
N HIS A 173 -2.15 -21.29 12.74
CA HIS A 173 -3.37 -21.99 12.33
C HIS A 173 -4.63 -21.12 12.52
N LEU A 174 -4.61 -19.90 11.98
CA LEU A 174 -5.67 -18.91 12.15
C LEU A 174 -6.69 -18.92 10.98
N GLU A 175 -6.84 -20.01 10.25
CA GLU A 175 -7.75 -20.15 9.11
C GLU A 175 -9.22 -19.85 9.50
N ASN A 176 -9.59 -20.16 10.74
CA ASN A 176 -10.92 -19.87 11.29
C ASN A 176 -11.15 -18.36 11.58
N GLN A 177 -10.10 -17.55 11.49
CA GLN A 177 -10.16 -16.09 11.67
C GLN A 177 -10.34 -15.34 10.35
N VAL A 178 -10.43 -16.01 9.23
CA VAL A 178 -10.90 -15.45 7.96
C VAL A 178 -12.43 -15.43 7.95
N GLU A 179 -13.03 -14.39 7.37
CA GLU A 179 -14.48 -14.26 7.28
C GLU A 179 -15.07 -15.39 6.41
N GLU A 180 -16.24 -15.92 6.81
CA GLU A 180 -16.84 -17.11 6.21
C GLU A 180 -17.14 -16.96 4.72
N PHE A 181 -17.53 -15.76 4.27
CA PHE A 181 -17.84 -15.51 2.87
C PHE A 181 -16.61 -15.64 1.95
N ILE A 182 -15.40 -15.46 2.50
CA ILE A 182 -14.14 -15.69 1.76
C ILE A 182 -13.79 -17.17 1.80
N ARG A 183 -13.90 -17.79 2.98
CA ARG A 183 -13.51 -19.18 3.19
C ARG A 183 -14.42 -20.19 2.46
N ASN A 184 -15.71 -19.90 2.40
CA ASN A 184 -16.70 -20.79 1.77
C ASN A 184 -16.75 -20.65 0.24
N GLY A 185 -15.80 -19.92 -0.36
CA GLY A 185 -15.58 -19.96 -1.79
C GLY A 185 -16.79 -19.50 -2.63
N HIS A 186 -17.51 -18.45 -2.20
CA HIS A 186 -18.32 -17.67 -3.13
C HIS A 186 -17.39 -16.78 -3.98
N ALA A 187 -16.21 -17.32 -4.32
CA ALA A 187 -15.52 -16.89 -5.51
C ALA A 187 -16.55 -17.05 -6.64
N ILE A 188 -16.93 -15.92 -7.21
CA ILE A 188 -17.81 -15.88 -8.38
C ILE A 188 -17.27 -16.95 -9.31
N SER A 189 -18.05 -18.06 -9.43
CA SER A 189 -17.71 -19.14 -10.33
C SER A 189 -17.67 -18.53 -11.72
N ILE A 190 -16.46 -18.29 -12.23
CA ILE A 190 -16.32 -17.89 -13.62
C ILE A 190 -16.83 -19.12 -14.37
N PRO A 191 -17.90 -19.00 -15.18
CA PRO A 191 -18.33 -20.12 -16.00
C PRO A 191 -17.13 -20.62 -16.79
N GLN A 192 -16.89 -21.92 -16.81
CA GLN A 192 -15.79 -22.57 -17.54
C GLN A 192 -15.89 -22.37 -19.08
N GLU A 193 -16.94 -21.73 -19.55
CA GLU A 193 -17.12 -21.36 -20.95
C GLU A 193 -16.13 -20.25 -21.32
N ARG A 194 -15.57 -20.38 -22.52
CA ARG A 194 -14.66 -19.40 -23.11
C ARG A 194 -15.38 -18.06 -23.26
N LEU A 195 -15.22 -17.20 -22.27
CA LEU A 195 -15.78 -15.86 -22.29
C LEU A 195 -15.33 -15.11 -23.55
N HIS A 196 -16.25 -14.57 -24.31
CA HIS A 196 -15.97 -13.68 -25.42
C HIS A 196 -15.40 -12.34 -24.91
N PHE A 197 -14.69 -11.61 -25.77
CA PHE A 197 -14.05 -10.34 -25.42
C PHE A 197 -15.01 -9.36 -24.69
N LYS A 198 -16.22 -9.21 -25.17
CA LYS A 198 -17.25 -8.32 -24.54
C LYS A 198 -17.65 -8.79 -23.15
N GLU A 199 -17.73 -10.07 -22.91
CA GLU A 199 -18.08 -10.66 -21.61
C GLU A 199 -16.94 -10.47 -20.60
N ARG A 200 -15.68 -10.54 -21.06
CA ARG A 200 -14.52 -10.25 -20.23
C ARG A 200 -14.47 -8.78 -19.78
N LEU A 201 -14.77 -7.85 -20.68
CA LEU A 201 -14.87 -6.43 -20.37
C LEU A 201 -16.01 -6.17 -19.37
N LYS A 202 -17.16 -6.79 -19.58
CA LYS A 202 -18.30 -6.69 -18.69
C LYS A 202 -17.96 -7.23 -17.30
N TYR A 203 -17.35 -8.40 -17.24
CA TYR A 203 -16.86 -9.00 -15.99
C TYR A 203 -15.91 -8.06 -15.25
N ALA A 204 -14.88 -7.53 -15.95
CA ALA A 204 -13.93 -6.61 -15.34
C ALA A 204 -14.62 -5.35 -14.80
N TRP A 205 -15.59 -4.81 -15.54
CA TRP A 205 -16.36 -3.65 -15.09
C TRP A 205 -17.26 -3.93 -13.88
N GLU A 206 -17.90 -5.09 -13.86
CA GLU A 206 -18.71 -5.53 -12.71
C GLU A 206 -17.86 -5.69 -11.45
N GLN A 207 -16.61 -6.21 -11.58
CA GLN A 207 -15.65 -6.29 -10.47
C GLN A 207 -15.25 -4.90 -9.96
N VAL A 208 -14.99 -3.95 -10.87
CA VAL A 208 -14.72 -2.56 -10.50
C VAL A 208 -15.90 -1.98 -9.71
N ALA A 209 -17.11 -2.06 -10.27
CA ALA A 209 -18.31 -1.50 -9.64
C ALA A 209 -18.59 -2.12 -8.26
N ALA A 210 -18.46 -3.44 -8.15
CA ALA A 210 -18.66 -4.15 -6.89
C ALA A 210 -17.62 -3.76 -5.83
N THR A 211 -16.35 -3.65 -6.22
CA THR A 211 -15.26 -3.30 -5.31
C THR A 211 -15.33 -1.83 -4.91
N VAL A 212 -15.48 -0.92 -5.87
CA VAL A 212 -15.63 0.51 -5.61
C VAL A 212 -16.79 0.77 -4.65
N LYS A 213 -17.96 0.17 -4.88
CA LYS A 213 -19.13 0.32 -3.99
C LYS A 213 -18.83 -0.13 -2.56
N LYS A 214 -18.04 -1.19 -2.37
CA LYS A 214 -17.67 -1.69 -1.03
C LYS A 214 -16.63 -0.80 -0.36
N VAL A 215 -15.67 -0.29 -1.11
CA VAL A 215 -14.48 0.41 -0.60
C VAL A 215 -14.74 1.91 -0.41
N PHE A 216 -15.61 2.50 -1.22
CA PHE A 216 -15.91 3.94 -1.26
C PHE A 216 -16.15 4.56 0.13
N PRO A 217 -17.07 4.05 1.00
CA PRO A 217 -17.31 4.65 2.30
C PRO A 217 -16.08 4.64 3.20
N TYR A 218 -15.23 3.62 3.09
CA TYR A 218 -14.01 3.52 3.91
C TYR A 218 -12.91 4.46 3.42
N VAL A 219 -12.81 4.66 2.11
CA VAL A 219 -11.89 5.63 1.52
C VAL A 219 -12.29 7.05 1.94
N ILE A 220 -13.58 7.39 1.88
CA ILE A 220 -14.05 8.71 2.33
C ILE A 220 -13.68 8.97 3.80
N ILE A 221 -13.92 8.00 4.69
CA ILE A 221 -13.58 8.13 6.10
C ILE A 221 -12.07 8.27 6.28
N GLY A 222 -11.28 7.41 5.64
CA GLY A 222 -9.84 7.39 5.79
C GLY A 222 -9.16 8.63 5.21
N VAL A 223 -9.54 9.04 4.00
CA VAL A 223 -9.03 10.27 3.38
C VAL A 223 -9.50 11.51 4.15
N GLY A 224 -10.73 11.48 4.69
CA GLY A 224 -11.23 12.55 5.56
C GLY A 224 -10.39 12.74 6.81
N ILE A 225 -10.05 11.66 7.50
CA ILE A 225 -9.12 11.69 8.63
C ILE A 225 -7.74 12.19 8.18
N GLY A 226 -7.22 11.68 7.05
CA GLY A 226 -5.95 12.10 6.46
C GLY A 226 -5.93 13.60 6.14
N ALA A 227 -6.99 14.13 5.55
CA ALA A 227 -7.12 15.55 5.20
C ALA A 227 -7.10 16.48 6.43
N VAL A 228 -7.73 16.03 7.53
CA VAL A 228 -7.65 16.76 8.80
C VAL A 228 -6.23 16.73 9.35
N ILE A 229 -5.60 15.56 9.41
CA ILE A 229 -4.25 15.40 9.94
C ILE A 229 -3.23 16.21 9.13
N HIS A 230 -3.27 16.09 7.80
CA HIS A 230 -2.29 16.70 6.88
C HIS A 230 -2.19 18.23 7.02
N ASN A 231 -3.31 18.93 7.16
CA ASN A 231 -3.30 20.40 7.21
C ASN A 231 -3.34 21.00 8.62
N TRP A 232 -3.71 20.20 9.64
CA TRP A 232 -3.82 20.68 11.00
C TRP A 232 -2.61 20.34 11.87
N ILE A 233 -1.87 19.27 11.52
CA ILE A 233 -0.59 18.98 12.18
C ILE A 233 0.51 19.75 11.43
N PRO A 234 1.17 20.77 12.05
CA PRO A 234 2.24 21.48 11.39
C PRO A 234 3.41 20.54 11.08
N GLU A 235 3.95 20.60 9.86
CA GLU A 235 5.15 19.85 9.49
C GLU A 235 6.29 20.04 10.50
N ASN A 236 6.41 21.27 11.03
CA ASN A 236 7.38 21.60 12.07
C ASN A 236 7.23 20.75 13.33
N PHE A 237 6.00 20.35 13.71
CA PHE A 237 5.77 19.50 14.87
C PHE A 237 6.24 18.07 14.62
N ILE A 238 5.95 17.52 13.43
CA ILE A 238 6.40 16.20 13.02
C ILE A 238 7.94 16.19 12.97
N VAL A 239 8.52 17.22 12.40
CA VAL A 239 9.97 17.35 12.25
C VAL A 239 10.66 17.55 13.61
N GLN A 240 10.09 18.31 14.55
CA GLN A 240 10.61 18.43 15.91
C GLN A 240 10.54 17.11 16.68
N LEU A 241 9.46 16.35 16.50
CA LEU A 241 9.27 15.07 17.17
C LEU A 241 10.20 13.96 16.64
N LEU A 242 10.48 14.00 15.34
CA LEU A 242 11.19 12.93 14.62
C LEU A 242 12.61 13.35 14.17
N GLY A 243 12.92 14.65 14.18
CA GLY A 243 14.14 15.20 13.58
C GLY A 243 15.39 15.17 14.47
N ASP A 244 15.24 15.08 15.78
CA ASP A 244 16.38 14.99 16.71
C ASP A 244 16.84 13.53 16.85
N ASN A 245 18.10 13.35 17.22
CA ASN A 245 18.76 12.05 17.41
C ASN A 245 18.13 11.23 18.56
N ASN A 246 16.81 11.06 18.48
CA ASN A 246 15.97 10.42 19.47
C ASN A 246 16.00 8.90 19.23
N PRO A 247 16.50 8.10 20.17
CA PRO A 247 16.50 6.64 20.02
C PRO A 247 15.07 6.07 19.88
N LEU A 248 14.05 6.78 20.34
CA LEU A 248 12.64 6.42 20.19
C LEU A 248 12.02 6.92 18.87
N GLY A 249 12.77 7.64 18.03
CA GLY A 249 12.29 8.25 16.80
C GLY A 249 11.64 7.23 15.86
N VAL A 250 12.20 6.02 15.74
CA VAL A 250 11.64 4.91 14.93
C VAL A 250 10.26 4.49 15.43
N ILE A 251 10.10 4.32 16.73
CA ILE A 251 8.83 3.90 17.34
C ILE A 251 7.79 5.02 17.18
N LEU A 252 8.19 6.26 17.45
CA LEU A 252 7.31 7.43 17.29
C LEU A 252 6.88 7.61 15.84
N ALA A 253 7.81 7.49 14.88
CA ALA A 253 7.52 7.55 13.44
C ALA A 253 6.50 6.48 13.04
N THR A 254 6.67 5.25 13.53
CA THR A 254 5.74 4.15 13.26
C THR A 254 4.35 4.45 13.83
N ILE A 255 4.25 4.92 15.07
CA ILE A 255 2.97 5.24 15.72
C ILE A 255 2.27 6.42 15.01
N VAL A 256 3.02 7.46 14.67
CA VAL A 256 2.49 8.63 13.96
C VAL A 256 2.05 8.29 12.54
N GLY A 257 2.75 7.37 11.88
CA GLY A 257 2.41 6.92 10.53
C GLY A 257 1.11 6.11 10.43
N ILE A 258 0.75 5.33 11.46
CA ILE A 258 -0.45 4.47 11.44
C ILE A 258 -1.76 5.23 11.16
N PRO A 259 -2.08 6.34 11.83
CA PRO A 259 -3.29 7.11 11.56
C PRO A 259 -3.22 7.91 10.25
N MET A 260 -2.01 8.15 9.73
CA MET A 260 -1.84 8.89 8.49
C MET A 260 -2.21 8.02 7.30
N TYR A 261 -2.83 8.66 6.32
CA TYR A 261 -3.03 8.07 5.01
C TYR A 261 -2.38 9.00 3.98
N ALA A 262 -1.38 8.51 3.33
CA ALA A 262 -0.77 9.19 2.19
C ALA A 262 -0.20 8.14 1.23
N ASP A 263 -0.17 8.50 -0.03
CA ASP A 263 0.57 7.76 -1.05
C ASP A 263 2.08 8.00 -0.87
N ILE A 264 2.92 7.09 -1.36
CA ILE A 264 4.37 7.23 -1.30
C ILE A 264 4.82 8.59 -1.85
N PHE A 265 4.27 9.02 -2.97
CA PHE A 265 4.57 10.32 -3.57
C PHE A 265 4.19 11.50 -2.65
N GLY A 266 3.13 11.39 -1.87
CA GLY A 266 2.73 12.39 -0.88
C GLY A 266 3.60 12.41 0.37
N THR A 267 4.33 11.32 0.67
CA THR A 267 5.25 11.25 1.82
C THR A 267 6.66 11.75 1.51
N ILE A 268 7.03 11.92 0.24
CA ILE A 268 8.36 12.38 -0.18
C ILE A 268 8.73 13.74 0.42
N PRO A 269 7.90 14.79 0.31
CA PRO A 269 8.24 16.09 0.86
C PRO A 269 8.48 16.05 2.38
N ILE A 270 7.71 15.20 3.09
CA ILE A 270 7.88 14.99 4.53
C ILE A 270 9.21 14.29 4.80
N ALA A 271 9.55 13.27 4.00
CA ALA A 271 10.80 12.54 4.10
C ALA A 271 12.01 13.45 3.86
N GLU A 272 11.97 14.27 2.81
CA GLU A 272 13.02 15.24 2.48
C GLU A 272 13.17 16.30 3.58
N ALA A 273 12.07 16.84 4.08
CA ALA A 273 12.09 17.81 5.18
C ALA A 273 12.66 17.22 6.48
N LEU A 274 12.33 15.96 6.80
CA LEU A 274 12.89 15.24 7.95
C LEU A 274 14.40 15.04 7.81
N LEU A 275 14.86 14.61 6.63
CA LEU A 275 16.28 14.40 6.35
C LEU A 275 17.07 15.72 6.39
N ALA A 276 16.51 16.78 5.80
CA ALA A 276 17.12 18.12 5.81
C ALA A 276 17.29 18.68 7.23
N LYS A 277 16.46 18.24 8.18
CA LYS A 277 16.56 18.59 9.61
C LYS A 277 17.34 17.56 10.45
N GLY A 278 18.02 16.61 9.81
CA GLY A 278 18.93 15.67 10.47
C GLY A 278 18.27 14.42 11.04
N ALA A 279 17.03 14.11 10.65
CA ALA A 279 16.40 12.85 11.02
C ALA A 279 17.20 11.66 10.47
N LEU A 280 17.31 10.59 11.26
CA LEU A 280 17.96 9.36 10.83
C LEU A 280 17.16 8.66 9.73
N LEU A 281 17.87 8.03 8.80
CA LEU A 281 17.28 7.31 7.66
C LEU A 281 16.21 6.30 8.09
N GLY A 282 16.48 5.52 9.14
CA GLY A 282 15.54 4.54 9.64
C GLY A 282 14.24 5.14 10.20
N VAL A 283 14.28 6.35 10.76
CA VAL A 283 13.08 7.06 11.21
C VAL A 283 12.20 7.42 10.03
N VAL A 284 12.80 7.95 8.96
CA VAL A 284 12.10 8.33 7.72
C VAL A 284 11.50 7.10 7.05
N LEU A 285 12.26 6.02 6.92
CA LEU A 285 11.77 4.77 6.33
C LEU A 285 10.63 4.16 7.14
N SER A 286 10.74 4.18 8.48
CA SER A 286 9.67 3.68 9.35
C SER A 286 8.38 4.47 9.22
N LEU A 287 8.46 5.79 9.06
CA LEU A 287 7.30 6.63 8.81
C LEU A 287 6.63 6.26 7.47
N ILE A 288 7.40 6.20 6.39
CA ILE A 288 6.89 5.84 5.06
C ILE A 288 6.23 4.47 5.09
N MET A 289 6.91 3.47 5.65
CA MET A 289 6.38 2.11 5.72
C MET A 289 5.11 2.01 6.58
N ALA A 290 5.04 2.74 7.68
CA ALA A 290 3.86 2.75 8.55
C ALA A 290 2.65 3.38 7.82
N VAL A 291 2.85 4.49 7.14
CA VAL A 291 1.82 5.20 6.35
C VAL A 291 1.30 4.32 5.20
N THR A 292 2.17 3.60 4.52
CA THR A 292 1.78 2.78 3.35
C THR A 292 1.17 1.43 3.74
N THR A 293 1.71 0.78 4.78
CA THR A 293 1.33 -0.60 5.16
C THR A 293 0.21 -0.64 6.20
N LEU A 294 0.28 0.21 7.23
CA LEU A 294 -0.60 0.18 8.39
C LEU A 294 -1.64 1.30 8.42
N SER A 295 -1.84 2.00 7.30
CA SER A 295 -2.81 3.10 7.25
C SER A 295 -4.22 2.67 7.69
N LEU A 296 -4.90 3.57 8.41
CA LEU A 296 -6.24 3.32 8.95
C LEU A 296 -7.25 2.81 7.91
N PRO A 297 -7.35 3.38 6.69
CA PRO A 297 -8.25 2.86 5.66
C PRO A 297 -7.97 1.42 5.29
N SER A 298 -6.69 1.07 5.15
CA SER A 298 -6.25 -0.29 4.81
C SER A 298 -6.62 -1.29 5.90
N LEU A 299 -6.44 -0.92 7.17
CA LEU A 299 -6.82 -1.75 8.30
C LEU A 299 -8.34 -1.94 8.40
N ILE A 300 -9.12 -0.89 8.12
CA ILE A 300 -10.59 -0.97 8.07
C ILE A 300 -11.05 -1.91 6.95
N MET A 301 -10.43 -1.82 5.78
CA MET A 301 -10.71 -2.73 4.67
C MET A 301 -10.35 -4.18 5.01
N LEU A 302 -9.15 -4.41 5.55
CA LEU A 302 -8.69 -5.74 5.93
C LEU A 302 -9.58 -6.34 7.04
N ARG A 303 -10.12 -5.52 7.95
CA ARG A 303 -11.08 -5.95 8.98
C ARG A 303 -12.35 -6.58 8.38
N LYS A 304 -12.71 -6.23 7.14
CA LYS A 304 -13.84 -6.86 6.44
C LYS A 304 -13.51 -8.25 5.87
N ALA A 305 -12.23 -8.54 5.70
CA ALA A 305 -11.76 -9.81 5.19
C ALA A 305 -11.38 -10.79 6.31
N VAL A 306 -10.89 -10.26 7.44
CA VAL A 306 -10.40 -11.06 8.56
C VAL A 306 -10.99 -10.62 9.90
N LYS A 307 -11.13 -11.57 10.83
CA LYS A 307 -11.61 -11.30 12.19
C LYS A 307 -10.55 -10.54 13.02
N PRO A 308 -10.94 -9.87 14.12
CA PRO A 308 -10.04 -9.02 14.90
C PRO A 308 -8.74 -9.68 15.34
N LYS A 309 -8.80 -10.96 15.71
CA LYS A 309 -7.62 -11.68 16.19
C LYS A 309 -6.52 -11.77 15.13
N LEU A 310 -6.87 -12.12 13.91
CA LEU A 310 -5.92 -12.22 12.80
C LEU A 310 -5.43 -10.82 12.37
N LEU A 311 -6.32 -9.82 12.40
CA LEU A 311 -5.96 -8.43 12.14
C LEU A 311 -4.91 -7.91 13.13
N VAL A 312 -5.08 -8.17 14.43
CA VAL A 312 -4.11 -7.76 15.46
C VAL A 312 -2.77 -8.45 15.24
N VAL A 313 -2.76 -9.75 14.93
CA VAL A 313 -1.52 -10.47 14.60
C VAL A 313 -0.81 -9.84 13.42
N PHE A 314 -1.53 -9.50 12.35
CA PHE A 314 -0.99 -8.80 11.19
C PHE A 314 -0.38 -7.44 11.57
N ILE A 315 -1.11 -6.62 12.33
CA ILE A 315 -0.63 -5.30 12.78
C ILE A 315 0.66 -5.46 13.61
N VAL A 316 0.69 -6.39 14.55
CA VAL A 316 1.87 -6.63 15.39
C VAL A 316 3.08 -7.05 14.55
N ILE A 317 2.89 -7.99 13.62
CA ILE A 317 3.99 -8.45 12.74
C ILE A 317 4.52 -7.28 11.90
N CYS A 318 3.64 -6.51 11.26
CA CYS A 318 4.06 -5.37 10.45
C CYS A 318 4.74 -4.29 11.30
N THR A 319 4.19 -3.95 12.47
CA THR A 319 4.77 -2.95 13.38
C THR A 319 6.16 -3.36 13.86
N VAL A 320 6.32 -4.61 14.30
CA VAL A 320 7.63 -5.14 14.71
C VAL A 320 8.61 -5.13 13.53
N GLY A 321 8.15 -5.55 12.34
CA GLY A 321 8.96 -5.54 11.14
C GLY A 321 9.44 -4.12 10.76
N ILE A 322 8.55 -3.13 10.78
CA ILE A 322 8.87 -1.73 10.50
C ILE A 322 9.89 -1.19 11.51
N ILE A 323 9.69 -1.46 12.80
CA ILE A 323 10.61 -1.03 13.86
C ILE A 323 11.99 -1.68 13.69
N MET A 324 12.04 -2.97 13.35
CA MET A 324 13.30 -3.67 13.08
C MET A 324 14.04 -3.06 11.88
N ILE A 325 13.33 -2.77 10.79
CA ILE A 325 13.92 -2.10 9.61
C ILE A 325 14.44 -0.73 10.00
N GLY A 326 13.66 0.07 10.73
CA GLY A 326 14.06 1.40 11.14
C GLY A 326 15.36 1.41 11.96
N TYR A 327 15.45 0.57 12.97
CA TYR A 327 16.70 0.47 13.75
C TYR A 327 17.86 -0.10 12.94
N LEU A 328 17.62 -1.08 12.09
CA LEU A 328 18.63 -1.62 11.20
C LEU A 328 19.24 -0.53 10.31
N PHE A 329 18.37 0.29 9.68
CA PHE A 329 18.83 1.38 8.81
C PHE A 329 19.53 2.50 9.57
N ASN A 330 19.10 2.83 10.79
CA ASN A 330 19.84 3.76 11.65
C ASN A 330 21.26 3.24 11.98
N LEU A 331 21.40 1.92 12.19
CA LEU A 331 22.69 1.31 12.48
C LEU A 331 23.61 1.25 11.25
N ILE A 332 23.05 1.02 10.07
CA ILE A 332 23.81 0.85 8.82
C ILE A 332 24.06 2.21 8.15
N GLN A 333 23.28 3.25 8.48
CA GLN A 333 23.42 4.59 7.91
C GLN A 333 24.88 5.09 7.84
N PRO A 334 25.71 5.04 8.91
CA PRO A 334 27.09 5.52 8.87
C PRO A 334 28.03 4.66 8.00
N LEU A 335 27.60 3.49 7.54
CA LEU A 335 28.37 2.61 6.66
C LEU A 335 28.00 2.79 5.18
N ILE A 336 26.85 3.37 4.89
CA ILE A 336 26.28 3.47 3.53
C ILE A 336 26.33 4.89 2.99
N LEU A 337 26.12 5.88 3.85
CA LEU A 337 26.22 7.32 3.58
C LEU A 337 27.56 7.86 4.04
#